data_81ba7dd4ebf0d21f6b7fdd72778619e3
#
_entry.id   81ba7dd4ebf0d21f6b7fdd72778619e3
#
_cell.length_a   1.000
_cell.length_b   1.000
_cell.length_c   1.000
_cell.angle_alpha   90.00
_cell.angle_beta   90.00
_cell.angle_gamma   90.00
#
_symmetry.space_group_name_H-M   'P 1'
#
loop_
_entity.id
_entity.type
_entity.pdbx_description
1 polymer ?
#
loop_
_entity_poly.entity_id
_entity_poly.type
_entity_poly.pdbx_seq_one_letter_code
_entity_poly.pdbx_strand_id
1 'polypeptide(L)'
;YRVCIDAGHGGSDPGARGVVEEKDMTAATASVLLAWLEQDPNYIPLRTRDAFDQTATPAERAAVANAQAPQLLLSIHGNSAANGSRAAGFECYPSVPGRTWHAESYYFAQKLAEGMQNAGAHLRGRGGIRYIYYLENDQKQLVESTHTEVRAERSFTLLEDVNCPVVLAEQCFVTNADDVERFGSEQGCKRTARIYYEAICAYFGTTPLPDANQ
;
A
#
# COMPACT_ATOMS: atom_id res chain seq x y z
N TYR A 1 2.41 8.97 16.78
CA TYR A 1 3.19 8.37 15.69
C TYR A 1 2.98 9.13 14.39
N ARG A 2 4.04 9.37 13.63
CA ARG A 2 4.04 10.05 12.33
C ARG A 2 3.87 9.02 11.22
N VAL A 3 2.69 8.99 10.60
CA VAL A 3 2.35 7.99 9.56
C VAL A 3 2.14 8.69 8.23
N CYS A 4 2.94 8.34 7.22
CA CYS A 4 2.83 8.89 5.88
C CYS A 4 2.00 7.99 4.97
N ILE A 5 1.01 8.57 4.32
CA ILE A 5 0.16 7.89 3.35
C ILE A 5 0.50 8.41 1.95
N ASP A 6 0.82 7.49 1.07
CA ASP A 6 1.07 7.72 -0.34
C ASP A 6 -0.05 7.07 -1.16
N ALA A 7 -0.80 7.87 -1.90
CA ALA A 7 -1.71 7.36 -2.93
C ALA A 7 -0.91 7.15 -4.22
N GLY A 8 -0.90 5.96 -4.77
CA GLY A 8 -0.25 5.67 -6.04
C GLY A 8 -0.81 6.52 -7.19
N HIS A 9 0.03 6.84 -8.16
CA HIS A 9 -0.36 7.61 -9.35
C HIS A 9 -0.88 9.03 -9.04
N GLY A 10 -1.77 9.60 -9.87
CA GLY A 10 -2.38 10.91 -9.64
C GLY A 10 -2.05 11.94 -10.72
N GLY A 11 -2.88 12.97 -10.84
CA GLY A 11 -2.75 14.00 -11.86
C GLY A 11 -2.82 13.41 -13.26
N SER A 12 -1.77 13.62 -14.06
CA SER A 12 -1.67 13.10 -15.44
C SER A 12 -1.34 11.60 -15.52
N ASP A 13 -0.93 10.97 -14.41
CA ASP A 13 -0.67 9.54 -14.34
C ASP A 13 -1.91 8.79 -13.80
N PRO A 14 -2.67 8.10 -14.66
CA PRO A 14 -3.87 7.38 -14.24
C PRO A 14 -3.57 6.07 -13.52
N GLY A 15 -2.35 5.54 -13.59
CA GLY A 15 -2.05 4.16 -13.24
C GLY A 15 -2.75 3.17 -14.18
N ALA A 16 -3.08 2.01 -13.67
CA ALA A 16 -3.85 1.00 -14.38
C ALA A 16 -5.31 1.45 -14.59
N ARG A 17 -5.89 1.03 -15.73
CA ARG A 17 -7.29 1.28 -16.08
C ARG A 17 -8.04 -0.03 -16.19
N GLY A 18 -9.18 -0.10 -15.53
CA GLY A 18 -10.04 -1.27 -15.53
C GLY A 18 -11.50 -0.88 -15.27
N VAL A 19 -12.11 -1.49 -14.29
CA VAL A 19 -13.45 -1.13 -13.80
C VAL A 19 -13.43 0.27 -13.18
N VAL A 20 -12.29 0.61 -12.55
CA VAL A 20 -11.96 1.97 -12.05
C VAL A 20 -10.58 2.38 -12.55
N GLU A 21 -10.27 3.68 -12.53
CA GLU A 21 -8.89 4.14 -12.67
C GLU A 21 -8.16 3.97 -11.32
N GLU A 22 -6.93 3.45 -11.37
CA GLU A 22 -6.15 3.19 -10.17
C GLU A 22 -5.95 4.45 -9.33
N LYS A 23 -5.61 5.59 -9.95
CA LYS A 23 -5.42 6.85 -9.24
C LYS A 23 -6.64 7.30 -8.43
N ASP A 24 -7.85 7.07 -8.94
CA ASP A 24 -9.09 7.48 -8.27
C ASP A 24 -9.36 6.58 -7.06
N MET A 25 -9.14 5.28 -7.21
CA MET A 25 -9.27 4.30 -6.14
C MET A 25 -8.24 4.57 -5.02
N THR A 26 -6.98 4.80 -5.38
CA THR A 26 -5.91 5.04 -4.38
C THR A 26 -6.13 6.34 -3.63
N ALA A 27 -6.54 7.41 -4.33
CA ALA A 27 -6.88 8.69 -3.72
C ALA A 27 -8.08 8.58 -2.78
N ALA A 28 -9.12 7.84 -3.16
CA ALA A 28 -10.30 7.61 -2.33
C ALA A 28 -9.94 6.86 -1.03
N THR A 29 -9.19 5.77 -1.14
CA THR A 29 -8.75 4.99 0.02
C THR A 29 -7.83 5.81 0.93
N ALA A 30 -6.85 6.51 0.37
CA ALA A 30 -5.91 7.34 1.11
C ALA A 30 -6.61 8.48 1.85
N SER A 31 -7.60 9.12 1.23
CA SER A 31 -8.36 10.23 1.85
C SER A 31 -9.14 9.75 3.08
N VAL A 32 -9.81 8.60 2.99
CA VAL A 32 -10.54 8.03 4.12
C VAL A 32 -9.59 7.57 5.23
N LEU A 33 -8.46 6.96 4.87
CA LEU A 33 -7.45 6.52 5.84
C LEU A 33 -6.86 7.72 6.60
N LEU A 34 -6.54 8.80 5.90
CA LEU A 34 -6.05 10.03 6.53
C LEU A 34 -7.07 10.61 7.51
N ALA A 35 -8.37 10.59 7.15
CA ALA A 35 -9.42 11.07 8.05
C ALA A 35 -9.52 10.23 9.34
N TRP A 36 -9.29 8.92 9.29
CA TRP A 36 -9.18 8.07 10.49
C TRP A 36 -7.96 8.45 11.34
N LEU A 37 -6.81 8.63 10.72
CA LEU A 37 -5.57 9.01 11.42
C LEU A 37 -5.64 10.43 12.01
N GLU A 38 -6.33 11.37 11.35
CA GLU A 38 -6.57 12.74 11.85
C GLU A 38 -7.46 12.78 13.09
N GLN A 39 -8.38 11.84 13.23
CA GLN A 39 -9.27 11.73 14.38
C GLN A 39 -8.63 11.02 15.58
N ASP A 40 -7.59 10.23 15.35
CA ASP A 40 -6.94 9.45 16.40
C ASP A 40 -5.75 10.22 17.01
N PRO A 41 -5.82 10.60 18.29
CA PRO A 41 -4.77 11.39 18.93
C PRO A 41 -3.41 10.71 19.01
N ASN A 42 -3.33 9.40 18.72
CA ASN A 42 -2.07 8.67 18.67
C ASN A 42 -1.25 9.00 17.41
N TYR A 43 -1.87 9.59 16.37
CA TYR A 43 -1.26 9.74 15.06
C TYR A 43 -1.13 11.19 14.61
N ILE A 44 -0.08 11.44 13.83
CA ILE A 44 0.12 12.64 13.02
C ILE A 44 0.18 12.17 11.57
N PRO A 45 -0.91 12.31 10.81
CA PRO A 45 -0.94 11.91 9.41
C PRO A 45 -0.09 12.82 8.55
N LEU A 46 0.67 12.23 7.64
CA LEU A 46 1.53 12.89 6.66
C LEU A 46 1.13 12.42 5.26
N ARG A 47 1.50 13.20 4.25
CA ARG A 47 1.21 12.91 2.84
C ARG A 47 2.47 13.09 2.01
N THR A 48 2.58 12.34 0.93
CA THR A 48 3.65 12.50 -0.06
C THR A 48 3.39 13.66 -1.03
N ARG A 49 2.19 14.23 -1.01
CA ARG A 49 1.73 15.36 -1.84
C ARG A 49 0.66 16.16 -1.11
N ASP A 50 0.54 17.45 -1.42
CA ASP A 50 -0.50 18.31 -0.86
C ASP A 50 -1.91 17.87 -1.27
N ALA A 51 -2.07 17.45 -2.53
CA ALA A 51 -3.31 16.90 -3.07
C ALA A 51 -3.02 15.68 -3.94
N PHE A 52 -3.90 14.68 -3.91
CA PHE A 52 -3.70 13.41 -4.63
C PHE A 52 -3.93 13.52 -6.14
N ASP A 53 -4.52 14.60 -6.62
CA ASP A 53 -4.65 14.93 -8.04
C ASP A 53 -3.40 15.58 -8.65
N GLN A 54 -2.35 15.81 -7.86
CA GLN A 54 -1.05 16.28 -8.35
C GLN A 54 -0.22 15.13 -8.89
N THR A 55 0.47 15.38 -10.01
CA THR A 55 1.48 14.46 -10.54
C THR A 55 2.75 14.57 -9.70
N ALA A 56 3.29 13.42 -9.26
CA ALA A 56 4.58 13.34 -8.59
C ALA A 56 5.24 11.99 -8.90
N THR A 57 6.51 12.02 -9.23
CA THR A 57 7.31 10.80 -9.43
C THR A 57 7.53 10.05 -8.11
N PRO A 58 7.81 8.74 -8.14
CA PRO A 58 8.14 8.00 -6.92
C PRO A 58 9.31 8.60 -6.12
N ALA A 59 10.33 9.15 -6.81
CA ALA A 59 11.46 9.81 -6.16
C ALA A 59 11.07 11.12 -5.45
N GLU A 60 10.23 11.95 -6.08
CA GLU A 60 9.69 13.16 -5.45
C GLU A 60 8.85 12.82 -4.22
N ARG A 61 8.01 11.78 -4.30
CA ARG A 61 7.21 11.31 -3.15
C ARG A 61 8.09 10.83 -2.00
N ALA A 62 9.17 10.08 -2.30
CA ALA A 62 10.13 9.64 -1.29
C ALA A 62 10.84 10.84 -0.63
N ALA A 63 11.24 11.84 -1.42
CA ALA A 63 11.87 13.05 -0.90
C ALA A 63 10.95 13.83 0.04
N VAL A 64 9.67 14.02 -0.35
CA VAL A 64 8.66 14.69 0.49
C VAL A 64 8.40 13.90 1.78
N ALA A 65 8.29 12.57 1.70
CA ALA A 65 8.15 11.72 2.87
C ALA A 65 9.34 11.86 3.82
N ASN A 66 10.56 11.75 3.31
CA ASN A 66 11.79 11.82 4.11
C ASN A 66 11.95 13.16 4.82
N ALA A 67 11.58 14.28 4.16
CA ALA A 67 11.61 15.62 4.75
C ALA A 67 10.67 15.74 5.97
N GLN A 68 9.64 14.93 6.03
CA GLN A 68 8.66 14.90 7.12
C GLN A 68 9.02 13.89 8.23
N ALA A 69 10.08 13.09 8.06
CA ALA A 69 10.56 12.07 9.00
C ALA A 69 9.44 11.17 9.57
N PRO A 70 8.73 10.40 8.73
CA PRO A 70 7.70 9.48 9.20
C PRO A 70 8.31 8.28 9.93
N GLN A 71 7.51 7.65 10.78
CA GLN A 71 7.83 6.39 11.46
C GLN A 71 7.28 5.16 10.72
N LEU A 72 6.39 5.39 9.75
CA LEU A 72 5.83 4.39 8.87
C LEU A 72 5.31 5.06 7.60
N LEU A 73 5.48 4.39 6.45
CA LEU A 73 4.86 4.80 5.19
C LEU A 73 4.05 3.64 4.60
N LEU A 74 2.80 3.93 4.20
CA LEU A 74 1.97 3.06 3.40
C LEU A 74 1.73 3.69 2.03
N SER A 75 2.18 3.02 0.96
CA SER A 75 1.86 3.37 -0.43
C SER A 75 0.72 2.47 -0.93
N ILE A 76 -0.37 3.09 -1.37
CA ILE A 76 -1.60 2.42 -1.79
C ILE A 76 -1.64 2.38 -3.31
N HIS A 77 -1.77 1.20 -3.88
CA HIS A 77 -1.83 0.91 -5.30
C HIS A 77 -2.98 -0.05 -5.65
N GLY A 78 -3.19 -0.26 -6.93
CA GLY A 78 -4.13 -1.25 -7.45
C GLY A 78 -3.50 -2.09 -8.56
N ASN A 79 -3.58 -3.39 -8.39
CA ASN A 79 -3.04 -4.34 -9.35
C ASN A 79 -3.87 -4.36 -10.64
N SER A 80 -3.27 -4.86 -11.70
CA SER A 80 -3.95 -5.04 -12.98
C SER A 80 -3.48 -6.32 -13.69
N ALA A 81 -4.33 -6.83 -14.57
CA ALA A 81 -4.01 -7.98 -15.40
C ALA A 81 -4.51 -7.76 -16.83
N ALA A 82 -3.98 -8.54 -17.76
CA ALA A 82 -4.40 -8.49 -19.16
C ALA A 82 -5.90 -8.79 -19.32
N ASN A 83 -6.50 -8.26 -20.39
CA ASN A 83 -7.89 -8.48 -20.71
C ASN A 83 -8.23 -9.98 -20.75
N GLY A 84 -9.36 -10.35 -20.12
CA GLY A 84 -9.81 -11.73 -20.00
C GLY A 84 -9.15 -12.54 -18.88
N SER A 85 -8.21 -11.97 -18.14
CA SER A 85 -7.63 -12.58 -16.93
C SER A 85 -8.67 -12.59 -15.81
N ARG A 86 -8.62 -13.66 -14.99
CA ARG A 86 -9.38 -13.77 -13.74
C ARG A 86 -8.53 -13.47 -12.52
N ALA A 87 -7.38 -12.80 -12.69
CA ALA A 87 -6.53 -12.44 -11.59
C ALA A 87 -7.29 -11.54 -10.60
N ALA A 88 -7.17 -11.84 -9.33
CA ALA A 88 -7.83 -11.16 -8.23
C ALA A 88 -7.00 -11.27 -6.95
N GLY A 89 -7.29 -10.42 -5.98
CA GLY A 89 -6.79 -10.52 -4.61
C GLY A 89 -5.79 -9.46 -4.24
N PHE A 90 -5.45 -9.49 -2.97
CA PHE A 90 -4.51 -8.58 -2.31
C PHE A 90 -3.09 -9.13 -2.33
N GLU A 91 -2.13 -8.24 -2.54
CA GLU A 91 -0.72 -8.50 -2.26
C GLU A 91 -0.02 -7.21 -1.80
N CYS A 92 1.08 -7.35 -1.09
CA CYS A 92 1.88 -6.20 -0.69
C CYS A 92 3.38 -6.49 -0.73
N TYR A 93 4.13 -5.42 -0.87
CA TYR A 93 5.58 -5.43 -1.04
C TYR A 93 6.23 -4.60 0.07
N PRO A 94 6.82 -5.24 1.10
CA PRO A 94 7.67 -4.55 2.06
C PRO A 94 9.07 -4.30 1.49
N SER A 95 9.88 -3.50 2.18
CA SER A 95 11.32 -3.41 1.91
C SER A 95 11.93 -4.81 1.85
N VAL A 96 12.78 -5.06 0.85
CA VAL A 96 13.33 -6.39 0.57
C VAL A 96 14.42 -6.80 1.58
N PRO A 97 14.74 -8.10 1.70
CA PRO A 97 15.82 -8.59 2.56
C PRO A 97 17.15 -7.84 2.34
N GLY A 98 17.84 -7.55 3.45
CA GLY A 98 19.10 -6.81 3.45
C GLY A 98 18.97 -5.28 3.46
N ARG A 99 17.77 -4.72 3.37
CA ARG A 99 17.53 -3.28 3.57
C ARG A 99 17.30 -2.97 5.05
N THR A 100 17.64 -1.74 5.45
CA THR A 100 17.61 -1.28 6.85
C THR A 100 16.26 -1.54 7.51
N TRP A 101 15.17 -1.28 6.80
CA TRP A 101 13.81 -1.35 7.35
C TRP A 101 13.05 -2.63 6.97
N HIS A 102 13.78 -3.69 6.55
CA HIS A 102 13.14 -4.93 6.10
C HIS A 102 12.25 -5.56 7.18
N ALA A 103 12.76 -5.74 8.38
CA ALA A 103 12.05 -6.47 9.44
C ALA A 103 10.75 -5.74 9.86
N GLU A 104 10.82 -4.43 10.07
CA GLU A 104 9.68 -3.61 10.46
C GLU A 104 8.67 -3.49 9.31
N SER A 105 9.14 -3.33 8.07
CA SER A 105 8.29 -3.32 6.88
C SER A 105 7.56 -4.66 6.69
N TYR A 106 8.25 -5.78 6.90
CA TYR A 106 7.67 -7.10 6.82
C TYR A 106 6.61 -7.32 7.92
N TYR A 107 6.90 -6.88 9.15
CA TYR A 107 5.92 -6.95 10.24
C TYR A 107 4.65 -6.15 9.94
N PHE A 108 4.79 -4.94 9.37
CA PHE A 108 3.63 -4.16 8.94
C PHE A 108 2.88 -4.83 7.79
N ALA A 109 3.58 -5.41 6.81
CA ALA A 109 2.97 -6.16 5.71
C ALA A 109 2.13 -7.35 6.22
N GLN A 110 2.58 -8.03 7.30
CA GLN A 110 1.80 -9.10 7.94
C GLN A 110 0.48 -8.56 8.51
N LYS A 111 0.48 -7.36 9.14
CA LYS A 111 -0.75 -6.75 9.68
C LYS A 111 -1.74 -6.37 8.58
N LEU A 112 -1.24 -5.84 7.45
CA LEU A 112 -2.07 -5.55 6.28
C LEU A 112 -2.68 -6.83 5.69
N ALA A 113 -1.87 -7.85 5.45
CA ALA A 113 -2.33 -9.12 4.88
C ALA A 113 -3.35 -9.83 5.80
N GLU A 114 -3.11 -9.85 7.10
CA GLU A 114 -4.02 -10.39 8.11
C GLU A 114 -5.37 -9.65 8.10
N GLY A 115 -5.35 -8.32 8.10
CA GLY A 115 -6.58 -7.52 8.05
C GLY A 115 -7.37 -7.75 6.75
N MET A 116 -6.71 -7.78 5.61
CA MET A 116 -7.35 -8.06 4.32
C MET A 116 -7.91 -9.48 4.25
N GLN A 117 -7.19 -10.48 4.77
CA GLN A 117 -7.67 -11.87 4.85
C GLN A 117 -8.92 -11.98 5.72
N ASN A 118 -8.92 -11.35 6.89
CA ASN A 118 -10.07 -11.36 7.81
C ASN A 118 -11.30 -10.70 7.19
N ALA A 119 -11.10 -9.71 6.32
CA ALA A 119 -12.17 -9.10 5.51
C ALA A 119 -12.59 -9.96 4.30
N GLY A 120 -11.98 -11.13 4.12
CA GLY A 120 -12.27 -12.10 3.08
C GLY A 120 -11.60 -11.81 1.75
N ALA A 121 -10.54 -11.02 1.69
CA ALA A 121 -9.73 -10.88 0.49
C ALA A 121 -8.99 -12.19 0.18
N HIS A 122 -8.89 -12.52 -1.11
CA HIS A 122 -7.96 -13.56 -1.55
C HIS A 122 -6.53 -13.03 -1.43
N LEU A 123 -5.67 -13.72 -0.69
CA LEU A 123 -4.26 -13.36 -0.61
C LEU A 123 -3.48 -14.04 -1.74
N ARG A 124 -2.72 -13.25 -2.51
CA ARG A 124 -1.91 -13.75 -3.62
C ARG A 124 -0.64 -14.44 -3.09
N GLY A 125 -0.16 -15.42 -3.83
CA GLY A 125 1.04 -16.17 -3.44
C GLY A 125 0.90 -16.82 -2.08
N ARG A 126 1.98 -16.82 -1.32
CA ARG A 126 2.00 -17.37 0.04
C ARG A 126 1.73 -16.25 1.07
N GLY A 127 0.45 -16.03 1.39
CA GLY A 127 0.06 -15.11 2.46
C GLY A 127 0.05 -13.63 2.05
N GLY A 128 0.00 -13.31 0.77
CA GLY A 128 -0.17 -11.93 0.30
C GLY A 128 1.07 -11.04 0.41
N ILE A 129 2.22 -11.57 0.81
CA ILE A 129 3.46 -10.80 0.96
C ILE A 129 4.51 -11.32 -0.01
N ARG A 130 5.02 -10.44 -0.84
CA ARG A 130 6.02 -10.75 -1.85
C ARG A 130 7.12 -9.71 -1.88
N TYR A 131 8.25 -10.05 -2.49
CA TYR A 131 9.29 -9.11 -2.84
C TYR A 131 9.29 -8.89 -4.35
N ILE A 132 9.66 -7.69 -4.77
CA ILE A 132 9.83 -7.36 -6.17
C ILE A 132 11.24 -6.82 -6.39
N TYR A 133 11.87 -7.28 -7.45
CA TYR A 133 13.20 -6.84 -7.87
C TYR A 133 13.20 -6.44 -9.33
N TYR A 134 13.98 -5.42 -9.68
CA TYR A 134 14.25 -5.03 -11.05
C TYR A 134 15.56 -5.66 -11.50
N LEU A 135 15.48 -6.50 -12.54
CA LEU A 135 16.67 -7.10 -13.17
C LEU A 135 17.36 -6.10 -14.10
N GLU A 136 18.56 -6.44 -14.60
CA GLU A 136 19.38 -5.56 -15.45
C GLU A 136 18.66 -5.05 -16.72
N ASN A 137 17.64 -5.74 -17.18
CA ASN A 137 16.84 -5.37 -18.36
C ASN A 137 15.50 -4.67 -17.99
N ASP A 138 15.41 -4.08 -16.81
CA ASP A 138 14.19 -3.49 -16.22
C ASP A 138 12.99 -4.45 -16.08
N GLN A 139 13.21 -5.75 -16.26
CA GLN A 139 12.19 -6.75 -15.99
C GLN A 139 11.95 -6.88 -14.49
N LYS A 140 10.68 -6.92 -14.10
CA LYS A 140 10.27 -7.16 -12.73
C LYS A 140 10.29 -8.65 -12.42
N GLN A 141 10.96 -9.04 -11.35
CA GLN A 141 10.91 -10.38 -10.79
C GLN A 141 10.16 -10.37 -9.46
N LEU A 142 9.05 -11.09 -9.41
CA LEU A 142 8.30 -11.35 -8.19
C LEU A 142 8.87 -12.57 -7.47
N VAL A 143 9.09 -12.43 -6.16
CA VAL A 143 9.65 -13.47 -5.30
C VAL A 143 8.76 -13.63 -4.07
N GLU A 144 8.42 -14.84 -3.68
CA GLU A 144 7.65 -15.10 -2.46
C GLU A 144 8.44 -14.70 -1.21
N SER A 145 7.77 -14.18 -0.21
CA SER A 145 8.41 -13.69 1.02
C SER A 145 9.10 -14.77 1.86
N THR A 146 8.90 -16.04 1.50
CA THR A 146 9.64 -17.17 2.08
C THR A 146 11.10 -17.26 1.62
N HIS A 147 11.47 -16.51 0.55
CA HIS A 147 12.84 -16.43 0.07
C HIS A 147 13.50 -15.20 0.71
N THR A 148 14.36 -15.45 1.68
CA THR A 148 14.99 -14.40 2.49
C THR A 148 16.42 -14.07 2.07
N GLU A 149 16.83 -14.51 0.90
CA GLU A 149 18.17 -14.21 0.37
C GLU A 149 18.34 -12.72 0.12
N VAL A 150 19.47 -12.19 0.59
CA VAL A 150 19.84 -10.79 0.32
C VAL A 150 20.29 -10.66 -1.14
N ARG A 151 19.70 -9.73 -1.86
CA ARG A 151 19.96 -9.48 -3.27
C ARG A 151 20.42 -8.06 -3.50
N ALA A 152 21.25 -7.86 -4.53
CA ALA A 152 21.80 -6.56 -4.91
C ALA A 152 20.79 -5.73 -5.73
N GLU A 153 19.87 -6.41 -6.44
CA GLU A 153 18.91 -5.75 -7.31
C GLU A 153 17.97 -4.84 -6.50
N ARG A 154 17.62 -3.72 -7.11
CA ARG A 154 16.70 -2.75 -6.49
C ARG A 154 15.27 -3.22 -6.57
N SER A 155 14.48 -2.77 -5.62
CA SER A 155 13.02 -2.86 -5.59
C SER A 155 12.38 -1.58 -6.14
N PHE A 156 11.10 -1.35 -5.88
CA PHE A 156 10.43 -0.08 -6.21
C PHE A 156 11.16 1.11 -5.58
N THR A 157 11.27 2.20 -6.34
CA THR A 157 11.95 3.43 -5.91
C THR A 157 11.50 3.89 -4.53
N LEU A 158 10.20 3.90 -4.26
CA LEU A 158 9.68 4.34 -2.97
C LEU A 158 10.15 3.42 -1.82
N LEU A 159 10.20 2.09 -2.04
CA LEU A 159 10.68 1.13 -1.04
C LEU A 159 12.18 1.24 -0.76
N GLU A 160 12.95 1.70 -1.75
CA GLU A 160 14.41 1.85 -1.64
C GLU A 160 14.83 3.21 -1.06
N ASP A 161 14.07 4.26 -1.35
CA ASP A 161 14.53 5.64 -1.13
C ASP A 161 13.91 6.29 0.12
N VAL A 162 12.89 5.69 0.77
CA VAL A 162 12.35 6.20 2.05
C VAL A 162 13.16 5.74 3.25
N ASN A 163 13.29 6.67 4.23
CA ASN A 163 14.07 6.46 5.45
C ASN A 163 13.21 6.02 6.64
N CYS A 164 12.24 5.15 6.41
CA CYS A 164 11.39 4.55 7.43
C CYS A 164 10.87 3.17 6.97
N PRO A 165 10.28 2.37 7.86
CA PRO A 165 9.51 1.20 7.46
C PRO A 165 8.45 1.56 6.41
N VAL A 166 8.38 0.78 5.32
CA VAL A 166 7.52 1.09 4.17
C VAL A 166 6.93 -0.17 3.56
N VAL A 167 5.66 -0.09 3.17
CA VAL A 167 4.97 -1.15 2.41
C VAL A 167 4.20 -0.51 1.26
N LEU A 168 4.32 -1.10 0.08
CA LEU A 168 3.42 -0.83 -1.04
C LEU A 168 2.35 -1.92 -1.06
N ALA A 169 1.08 -1.53 -0.99
CA ALA A 169 -0.06 -2.43 -0.98
C ALA A 169 -0.83 -2.35 -2.31
N GLU A 170 -0.93 -3.48 -3.00
CA GLU A 170 -1.82 -3.69 -4.14
C GLU A 170 -3.19 -4.11 -3.60
N GLN A 171 -4.06 -3.12 -3.39
CA GLN A 171 -5.32 -3.23 -2.67
C GLN A 171 -6.26 -4.30 -3.24
N CYS A 172 -6.39 -4.31 -4.56
CA CYS A 172 -7.20 -5.24 -5.34
C CYS A 172 -6.84 -5.09 -6.83
N PHE A 173 -7.37 -5.98 -7.68
CA PHE A 173 -7.23 -5.82 -9.13
C PHE A 173 -8.26 -4.84 -9.66
N VAL A 174 -7.83 -3.67 -10.15
CA VAL A 174 -8.73 -2.69 -10.78
C VAL A 174 -9.40 -3.22 -12.05
N THR A 175 -8.85 -4.29 -12.64
CA THR A 175 -9.38 -4.99 -13.82
C THR A 175 -10.36 -6.12 -13.49
N ASN A 176 -10.62 -6.40 -12.20
CA ASN A 176 -11.53 -7.45 -11.75
C ASN A 176 -12.75 -6.83 -11.04
N ALA A 177 -13.95 -7.06 -11.59
CA ALA A 177 -15.16 -6.43 -11.08
C ALA A 177 -15.51 -6.85 -9.64
N ASP A 178 -15.33 -8.12 -9.30
CA ASP A 178 -15.63 -8.63 -7.95
C ASP A 178 -14.65 -8.06 -6.91
N ASP A 179 -13.37 -7.92 -7.29
CA ASP A 179 -12.36 -7.27 -6.44
C ASP A 179 -12.69 -5.79 -6.22
N VAL A 180 -13.04 -5.08 -7.30
CA VAL A 180 -13.40 -3.66 -7.23
C VAL A 180 -14.66 -3.46 -6.40
N GLU A 181 -15.71 -4.26 -6.60
CA GLU A 181 -16.94 -4.15 -5.79
C GLU A 181 -16.63 -4.26 -4.30
N ARG A 182 -15.76 -5.18 -3.92
CA ARG A 182 -15.46 -5.48 -2.51
C ARG A 182 -14.46 -4.51 -1.88
N PHE A 183 -13.44 -4.08 -2.64
CA PHE A 183 -12.30 -3.36 -2.10
C PHE A 183 -11.92 -2.08 -2.86
N GLY A 184 -12.40 -1.85 -4.07
CA GLY A 184 -12.05 -0.71 -4.94
C GLY A 184 -13.19 0.24 -5.29
N SER A 185 -14.45 -0.12 -5.03
CA SER A 185 -15.61 0.77 -5.14
C SER A 185 -15.57 1.85 -4.03
N GLU A 186 -16.43 2.84 -4.06
CA GLU A 186 -16.52 3.83 -2.99
C GLU A 186 -16.65 3.19 -1.60
N GLN A 187 -17.54 2.20 -1.45
CA GLN A 187 -17.68 1.46 -0.19
C GLN A 187 -16.50 0.52 0.07
N GLY A 188 -15.94 -0.08 -0.98
CA GLY A 188 -14.73 -0.90 -0.92
C GLY A 188 -13.53 -0.11 -0.42
N CYS A 189 -13.32 1.12 -0.91
CA CYS A 189 -12.27 2.03 -0.46
C CYS A 189 -12.44 2.41 1.02
N LYS A 190 -13.67 2.70 1.47
CA LYS A 190 -13.95 2.98 2.88
C LYS A 190 -13.62 1.78 3.77
N ARG A 191 -14.02 0.59 3.36
CA ARG A 191 -13.70 -0.67 4.04
C ARG A 191 -12.20 -0.92 4.10
N THR A 192 -11.50 -0.78 2.98
CA THR A 192 -10.06 -1.00 2.91
C THR A 192 -9.28 0.02 3.74
N ALA A 193 -9.69 1.29 3.71
CA ALA A 193 -9.10 2.32 4.55
C ALA A 193 -9.23 1.99 6.05
N ARG A 194 -10.37 1.46 6.47
CA ARG A 194 -10.59 1.00 7.85
C ARG A 194 -9.64 -0.16 8.21
N ILE A 195 -9.51 -1.15 7.32
CA ILE A 195 -8.58 -2.28 7.51
C ILE A 195 -7.13 -1.77 7.64
N TYR A 196 -6.72 -0.83 6.81
CA TYR A 196 -5.37 -0.25 6.86
C TYR A 196 -5.13 0.56 8.13
N TYR A 197 -6.13 1.31 8.59
CA TYR A 197 -6.07 2.00 9.87
C TYR A 197 -5.87 1.02 11.04
N GLU A 198 -6.65 -0.06 11.10
CA GLU A 198 -6.53 -1.10 12.12
C GLU A 198 -5.17 -1.82 12.06
N ALA A 199 -4.65 -2.06 10.86
CA ALA A 199 -3.30 -2.61 10.67
C ALA A 199 -2.19 -1.66 11.18
N ILE A 200 -2.35 -0.35 10.97
CA ILE A 200 -1.46 0.68 11.53
C ILE A 200 -1.54 0.67 13.07
N CYS A 201 -2.74 0.61 13.63
CA CYS A 201 -2.93 0.50 15.08
C CYS A 201 -2.25 -0.75 15.64
N ALA A 202 -2.45 -1.90 14.99
CA ALA A 202 -1.82 -3.16 15.39
C ALA A 202 -0.28 -3.13 15.28
N TYR A 203 0.25 -2.43 14.28
CA TYR A 203 1.69 -2.23 14.11
C TYR A 203 2.30 -1.44 15.27
N PHE A 204 1.66 -0.35 15.70
CA PHE A 204 2.14 0.51 16.79
C PHE A 204 1.65 0.08 18.17
N GLY A 205 0.78 -0.93 18.28
CA GLY A 205 0.21 -1.38 19.54
C GLY A 205 -0.80 -0.41 20.15
N THR A 206 -1.49 0.38 19.34
CA THR A 206 -2.58 1.26 19.77
C THR A 206 -3.94 0.60 19.59
N THR A 207 -4.95 1.12 20.31
CA THR A 207 -6.33 0.63 20.16
C THR A 207 -7.04 1.45 19.09
N PRO A 208 -7.62 0.82 18.05
CA PRO A 208 -8.39 1.53 17.04
C PRO A 208 -9.59 2.28 17.63
N LEU A 209 -9.89 3.45 17.09
CA LEU A 209 -11.14 4.15 17.40
C LEU A 209 -12.34 3.27 16.97
N PRO A 210 -13.46 3.34 17.73
CA PRO A 210 -14.66 2.62 17.34
C PRO A 210 -15.18 3.11 15.98
N ASP A 211 -15.74 2.19 15.20
CA ASP A 211 -16.47 2.56 13.99
C ASP A 211 -17.83 3.13 14.40
N ALA A 212 -18.07 4.41 14.10
CA ALA A 212 -19.32 5.09 14.45
C ALA A 212 -20.55 4.51 13.72
N ASN A 213 -20.35 3.57 12.79
CA ASN A 213 -21.40 2.93 11.99
C ASN A 213 -21.64 1.45 12.38
N GLN A 214 -21.12 0.99 13.53
CA GLN A 214 -21.47 -0.31 14.12
C GLN A 214 -22.43 -0.20 15.29
#